data_90453965f8a925dab9431ea3f2c31776
#
_entry.id   90453965f8a925dab9431ea3f2c31776
#
_cell.length_a   1.000
_cell.length_b   1.000
_cell.length_c   1.000
_cell.angle_alpha   90.00
_cell.angle_beta   90.00
_cell.angle_gamma   90.00
#
_symmetry.space_group_name_H-M   'P 1'
#
loop_
_entity.id
_entity.type
_entity.pdbx_description
1 polymer ?
#
loop_
_entity_poly.entity_id
_entity_poly.type
_entity_poly.pdbx_seq_one_letter_code
_entity_poly.pdbx_strand_id
1 'polypeptide(L)'
;MKSYPYLATMVLATFLILNACTVIRPGQVGMKQQLGVLSDKTRTQGVVWYFPLTSKVVKTSLQIQDIELSISLPSKEGLSVTSQISILYKVNRTKAPALVRNVGLEFRGIISNVFRSASADICAQYLAKDMHSGMRSDIEKAIQVRMNEVLSPQGIDITAVLMKSIQLPVGLASSIEQKLQAEQEAMRMEFVLKSEKLEAERKIIQANGNRDAQKILAEGLTDNILKLRSIEAFTELAKSPNAKVVITDGKTPYLIED
;
A
#
# COMPACT_ATOMS: atom_id res chain seq x y z
N MET A 1 19.54 3.02 -78.41
CA MET A 1 19.21 2.38 -77.14
C MET A 1 20.42 2.32 -76.21
N LYS A 2 21.05 3.45 -75.81
CA LYS A 2 22.26 3.48 -74.99
C LYS A 2 22.14 4.20 -73.64
N SER A 3 20.95 4.67 -73.19
CA SER A 3 20.79 5.50 -71.99
C SER A 3 20.16 4.78 -70.78
N TYR A 4 19.70 3.54 -70.90
CA TYR A 4 19.04 2.81 -69.82
C TYR A 4 19.96 2.43 -68.62
N PRO A 5 21.25 2.07 -68.79
CA PRO A 5 22.07 1.72 -67.64
C PRO A 5 22.34 2.92 -66.73
N TYR A 6 22.48 4.14 -67.27
CA TYR A 6 22.68 5.33 -66.47
C TYR A 6 21.45 5.75 -65.66
N LEU A 7 20.25 5.55 -66.23
CA LEU A 7 18.98 5.82 -65.56
C LEU A 7 18.78 4.82 -64.39
N ALA A 8 19.06 3.54 -64.61
CA ALA A 8 19.00 2.52 -63.56
C ALA A 8 19.99 2.77 -62.40
N THR A 9 21.21 3.20 -62.70
CA THR A 9 22.21 3.54 -61.68
C THR A 9 21.83 4.81 -60.91
N MET A 10 21.25 5.80 -61.56
CA MET A 10 20.74 7.02 -60.94
C MET A 10 19.55 6.74 -60.02
N VAL A 11 18.61 5.89 -60.39
CA VAL A 11 17.47 5.46 -59.59
C VAL A 11 17.95 4.64 -58.36
N LEU A 12 18.90 3.74 -58.55
CA LEU A 12 19.49 2.96 -57.47
C LEU A 12 20.24 3.84 -56.44
N ALA A 13 21.01 4.83 -56.92
CA ALA A 13 21.70 5.80 -56.09
C ALA A 13 20.73 6.66 -55.28
N THR A 14 19.65 7.13 -55.91
CA THR A 14 18.58 7.93 -55.24
C THR A 14 17.84 7.11 -54.18
N PHE A 15 17.56 5.84 -54.46
CA PHE A 15 16.93 4.91 -53.50
C PHE A 15 17.83 4.63 -52.28
N LEU A 16 19.14 4.51 -52.45
CA LEU A 16 20.13 4.34 -51.38
C LEU A 16 20.22 5.61 -50.50
N ILE A 17 20.15 6.80 -51.08
CA ILE A 17 20.21 8.08 -50.36
C ILE A 17 18.94 8.31 -49.53
N LEU A 18 17.76 7.91 -50.03
CA LEU A 18 16.49 8.07 -49.32
C LEU A 18 16.39 7.23 -48.02
N ASN A 19 17.13 6.12 -47.92
CA ASN A 19 17.17 5.26 -46.73
C ASN A 19 18.30 5.64 -45.73
N ALA A 20 19.06 6.69 -46.01
CA ALA A 20 20.24 7.08 -45.22
C ALA A 20 19.93 7.92 -43.95
N CYS A 21 18.68 8.00 -43.54
CA CYS A 21 18.23 8.88 -42.47
C CYS A 21 17.41 8.11 -41.42
N THR A 22 17.68 8.33 -40.12
CA THR A 22 16.85 7.82 -39.04
C THR A 22 16.57 8.89 -38.00
N VAL A 23 15.35 8.86 -37.46
CA VAL A 23 14.91 9.80 -36.41
C VAL A 23 15.09 9.16 -35.04
N ILE A 24 15.73 9.89 -34.13
CA ILE A 24 15.79 9.54 -32.70
C ILE A 24 14.69 10.32 -32.02
N ARG A 25 13.76 9.61 -31.35
CA ARG A 25 12.64 10.21 -30.63
C ARG A 25 13.08 10.79 -29.28
N PRO A 26 12.35 11.79 -28.73
CA PRO A 26 12.56 12.23 -27.35
C PRO A 26 12.51 11.05 -26.37
N GLY A 27 13.40 11.04 -25.39
CA GLY A 27 13.52 9.93 -24.42
C GLY A 27 14.33 8.72 -24.94
N GLN A 28 14.93 8.81 -26.13
CA GLN A 28 15.84 7.80 -26.65
C GLN A 28 17.24 8.38 -26.86
N VAL A 29 18.24 7.52 -26.78
CA VAL A 29 19.60 7.83 -27.21
C VAL A 29 19.98 6.93 -28.37
N GLY A 30 20.54 7.54 -29.40
CA GLY A 30 21.07 6.86 -30.58
C GLY A 30 22.60 6.88 -30.58
N MET A 31 23.20 5.76 -30.93
CA MET A 31 24.64 5.57 -31.08
C MET A 31 24.91 5.03 -32.47
N LYS A 32 25.86 5.63 -33.16
CA LYS A 32 26.25 5.18 -34.49
C LYS A 32 27.22 4.00 -34.36
N GLN A 33 26.85 2.89 -34.97
CA GLN A 33 27.75 1.75 -35.16
C GLN A 33 28.28 1.76 -36.59
N GLN A 34 29.58 1.80 -36.77
CA GLN A 34 30.21 1.86 -38.09
C GLN A 34 31.18 0.68 -38.22
N LEU A 35 30.96 -0.15 -39.24
CA LEU A 35 31.76 -1.36 -39.49
C LEU A 35 31.99 -2.22 -38.24
N GLY A 36 30.92 -2.37 -37.42
CA GLY A 36 30.99 -3.14 -36.17
C GLY A 36 31.42 -2.34 -34.92
N VAL A 37 32.07 -1.19 -35.08
CA VAL A 37 32.54 -0.37 -33.97
C VAL A 37 31.46 0.60 -33.52
N LEU A 38 31.11 0.58 -32.22
CA LEU A 38 30.15 1.49 -31.62
C LEU A 38 30.84 2.82 -31.23
N SER A 39 30.29 3.92 -31.69
CA SER A 39 30.78 5.27 -31.37
C SER A 39 30.38 5.67 -29.94
N ASP A 40 31.30 6.31 -29.20
CA ASP A 40 31.01 6.86 -27.86
C ASP A 40 30.18 8.15 -27.91
N LYS A 41 30.01 8.73 -29.10
CA LYS A 41 29.18 9.93 -29.29
C LYS A 41 27.70 9.56 -29.30
N THR A 42 26.98 10.04 -28.30
CA THR A 42 25.52 9.83 -28.18
C THR A 42 24.74 11.00 -28.81
N ARG A 43 23.65 10.68 -29.50
CA ARG A 43 22.66 11.63 -30.02
C ARG A 43 21.34 11.42 -29.31
N THR A 44 20.70 12.46 -28.78
CA THR A 44 19.50 12.35 -27.93
C THR A 44 18.19 12.61 -28.64
N GLN A 45 18.19 13.40 -29.68
CA GLN A 45 16.98 13.69 -30.47
C GLN A 45 17.37 14.31 -31.82
N GLY A 46 16.47 14.14 -32.79
CA GLY A 46 16.62 14.69 -34.12
C GLY A 46 16.98 13.66 -35.17
N VAL A 47 17.33 14.16 -36.32
CA VAL A 47 17.66 13.38 -37.51
C VAL A 47 19.14 13.02 -37.49
N VAL A 48 19.45 11.76 -37.72
CA VAL A 48 20.83 11.28 -37.84
C VAL A 48 21.01 10.67 -39.24
N TRP A 49 21.97 11.23 -39.98
CA TRP A 49 22.39 10.69 -41.25
C TRP A 49 23.38 9.58 -41.07
N TYR A 50 23.16 8.47 -41.75
CA TYR A 50 24.08 7.32 -41.73
C TYR A 50 24.10 6.67 -43.11
N PHE A 51 25.20 6.02 -43.43
CA PHE A 51 25.32 5.30 -44.69
C PHE A 51 24.91 3.84 -44.46
N PRO A 52 23.79 3.36 -45.06
CA PRO A 52 23.18 2.08 -44.70
C PRO A 52 24.07 0.86 -44.97
N LEU A 53 25.03 0.94 -45.91
CA LEU A 53 25.96 -0.14 -46.24
C LEU A 53 27.01 -0.37 -45.13
N THR A 54 27.45 0.69 -44.42
CA THR A 54 28.59 0.64 -43.52
C THR A 54 28.26 1.04 -42.07
N SER A 55 27.07 1.60 -41.87
CA SER A 55 26.70 2.16 -40.57
C SER A 55 25.29 1.75 -40.19
N LYS A 56 25.05 1.60 -38.88
CA LYS A 56 23.74 1.39 -38.25
C LYS A 56 23.59 2.31 -37.05
N VAL A 57 22.39 2.76 -36.77
CA VAL A 57 22.10 3.53 -35.55
C VAL A 57 21.41 2.60 -34.56
N VAL A 58 22.09 2.35 -33.44
CA VAL A 58 21.57 1.58 -32.29
C VAL A 58 20.83 2.56 -31.38
N LYS A 59 19.60 2.27 -31.03
CA LYS A 59 18.75 3.13 -30.18
C LYS A 59 18.47 2.41 -28.87
N THR A 60 18.54 3.12 -27.75
CA THR A 60 18.09 2.62 -26.44
C THR A 60 17.25 3.67 -25.73
N SER A 61 16.30 3.25 -24.92
CA SER A 61 15.43 4.14 -24.15
C SER A 61 16.16 4.66 -22.92
N LEU A 62 16.01 5.97 -22.64
CA LEU A 62 16.45 6.62 -21.40
C LEU A 62 15.28 6.79 -20.42
N GLN A 63 14.08 6.44 -20.83
CA GLN A 63 12.89 6.53 -19.99
C GLN A 63 12.94 5.44 -18.91
N ILE A 64 12.22 5.69 -17.83
CA ILE A 64 12.04 4.68 -16.78
C ILE A 64 11.26 3.51 -17.39
N GLN A 65 11.82 2.33 -17.25
CA GLN A 65 11.23 1.06 -17.67
C GLN A 65 10.95 0.19 -16.46
N ASP A 66 10.02 -0.74 -16.62
CA ASP A 66 9.58 -1.67 -15.60
C ASP A 66 9.92 -3.12 -15.98
N ILE A 67 10.35 -3.88 -14.98
CA ILE A 67 10.48 -5.34 -15.05
C ILE A 67 9.72 -5.93 -13.89
N GLU A 68 8.70 -6.73 -14.19
CA GLU A 68 7.97 -7.49 -13.19
C GLU A 68 8.54 -8.92 -13.08
N LEU A 69 8.79 -9.34 -11.85
CA LEU A 69 9.31 -10.66 -11.53
C LEU A 69 8.52 -11.29 -10.38
N SER A 70 8.21 -12.57 -10.51
CA SER A 70 7.71 -13.39 -9.41
C SER A 70 8.83 -14.29 -8.95
N ILE A 71 9.25 -14.16 -7.70
CA ILE A 71 10.36 -14.92 -7.14
C ILE A 71 10.05 -15.39 -5.73
N SER A 72 10.71 -16.49 -5.34
CA SER A 72 10.72 -16.98 -3.97
C SER A 72 11.95 -16.45 -3.26
N LEU A 73 11.75 -15.78 -2.14
CA LEU A 73 12.77 -15.12 -1.32
C LEU A 73 12.99 -15.92 -0.04
N PRO A 74 14.23 -16.22 0.34
CA PRO A 74 14.52 -16.83 1.63
C PRO A 74 14.35 -15.81 2.75
N SER A 75 13.78 -16.22 3.87
CA SER A 75 13.76 -15.42 5.10
C SER A 75 14.86 -15.88 6.06
N LYS A 76 15.14 -15.07 7.09
CA LYS A 76 16.09 -15.40 8.17
C LYS A 76 15.76 -16.72 8.90
N GLU A 77 14.49 -17.08 8.91
CA GLU A 77 13.98 -18.32 9.53
C GLU A 77 14.08 -19.54 8.60
N GLY A 78 14.63 -19.38 7.40
CA GLY A 78 14.70 -20.44 6.40
C GLY A 78 13.39 -20.73 5.66
N LEU A 79 12.39 -19.85 5.81
CA LEU A 79 11.11 -19.94 5.10
C LEU A 79 11.21 -19.31 3.72
N SER A 80 10.53 -19.88 2.73
CA SER A 80 10.43 -19.33 1.38
C SER A 80 9.19 -18.49 1.25
N VAL A 81 9.36 -17.19 1.00
CA VAL A 81 8.29 -16.22 0.80
C VAL A 81 8.19 -15.88 -0.69
N THR A 82 7.06 -16.14 -1.31
CA THR A 82 6.84 -15.79 -2.73
C THR A 82 6.39 -14.32 -2.83
N SER A 83 7.09 -13.56 -3.66
CA SER A 83 6.78 -12.15 -3.87
C SER A 83 6.75 -11.78 -5.35
N GLN A 84 5.79 -10.92 -5.72
CA GLN A 84 5.77 -10.22 -7.00
C GLN A 84 6.41 -8.85 -6.81
N ILE A 85 7.43 -8.58 -7.61
CA ILE A 85 8.26 -7.38 -7.47
C ILE A 85 8.36 -6.68 -8.81
N SER A 86 8.24 -5.36 -8.78
CA SER A 86 8.45 -4.48 -9.92
C SER A 86 9.73 -3.69 -9.71
N ILE A 87 10.61 -3.72 -10.69
CA ILE A 87 11.90 -3.02 -10.69
C ILE A 87 11.83 -1.90 -11.71
N LEU A 88 11.86 -0.67 -11.22
CA LEU A 88 11.91 0.53 -12.06
C LEU A 88 13.37 0.91 -12.29
N TYR A 89 13.79 0.97 -13.55
CA TYR A 89 15.16 1.30 -13.93
C TYR A 89 15.21 2.25 -15.11
N LYS A 90 16.31 2.95 -15.25
CA LYS A 90 16.64 3.80 -16.40
C LYS A 90 18.07 3.59 -16.83
N VAL A 91 18.34 3.82 -18.11
CA VAL A 91 19.70 3.78 -18.65
C VAL A 91 20.35 5.17 -18.48
N ASN A 92 21.58 5.19 -17.98
CA ASN A 92 22.35 6.40 -17.86
C ASN A 92 22.86 6.82 -19.23
N ARG A 93 22.53 8.05 -19.65
CA ARG A 93 22.87 8.60 -20.95
C ARG A 93 24.38 8.54 -21.25
N THR A 94 25.19 8.93 -20.28
CA THR A 94 26.66 9.03 -20.47
C THR A 94 27.32 7.67 -20.59
N LYS A 95 26.77 6.67 -19.91
CA LYS A 95 27.28 5.30 -19.89
C LYS A 95 26.61 4.37 -20.93
N ALA A 96 25.58 4.87 -21.65
CA ALA A 96 24.84 4.07 -22.62
C ALA A 96 25.72 3.40 -23.70
N PRO A 97 26.77 4.05 -24.27
CA PRO A 97 27.68 3.37 -25.21
C PRO A 97 28.44 2.22 -24.59
N ALA A 98 28.95 2.40 -23.37
CA ALA A 98 29.67 1.36 -22.63
C ALA A 98 28.73 0.20 -22.28
N LEU A 99 27.52 0.50 -21.84
CA LEU A 99 26.47 -0.50 -21.56
C LEU A 99 26.19 -1.36 -22.80
N VAL A 100 25.90 -0.75 -23.93
CA VAL A 100 25.60 -1.47 -25.18
C VAL A 100 26.81 -2.28 -25.67
N ARG A 101 28.02 -1.80 -25.45
CA ARG A 101 29.26 -2.49 -25.84
C ARG A 101 29.52 -3.73 -24.99
N ASN A 102 29.35 -3.62 -23.66
CA ASN A 102 29.74 -4.66 -22.71
C ASN A 102 28.61 -5.67 -22.46
N VAL A 103 27.38 -5.20 -22.45
CA VAL A 103 26.18 -5.97 -22.05
C VAL A 103 25.25 -6.24 -23.23
N GLY A 104 25.22 -5.33 -24.23
CA GLY A 104 24.30 -5.41 -25.36
C GLY A 104 23.03 -4.63 -25.09
N LEU A 105 22.00 -4.92 -25.93
CA LEU A 105 20.67 -4.28 -25.82
C LEU A 105 19.71 -5.07 -24.90
N GLU A 106 20.01 -6.32 -24.62
CA GLU A 106 19.16 -7.21 -23.82
C GLU A 106 19.66 -7.32 -22.37
N PHE A 107 19.75 -6.18 -21.70
CA PHE A 107 20.24 -6.10 -20.32
C PHE A 107 19.18 -6.49 -19.26
N ARG A 108 17.93 -6.76 -19.66
CA ARG A 108 16.86 -7.23 -18.74
C ARG A 108 17.26 -8.48 -17.97
N GLY A 109 17.89 -9.44 -18.63
CA GLY A 109 18.36 -10.68 -18.01
C GLY A 109 19.38 -10.43 -16.91
N ILE A 110 20.32 -9.50 -17.14
CA ILE A 110 21.34 -9.12 -16.13
C ILE A 110 20.67 -8.44 -14.94
N ILE A 111 19.76 -7.48 -15.16
CA ILE A 111 19.00 -6.83 -14.07
C ILE A 111 18.29 -7.90 -13.23
N SER A 112 17.60 -8.85 -13.87
CA SER A 112 16.88 -9.92 -13.18
C SER A 112 17.79 -10.83 -12.36
N ASN A 113 18.98 -11.16 -12.85
CA ASN A 113 19.94 -12.01 -12.14
C ASN A 113 20.57 -11.27 -10.94
N VAL A 114 20.96 -10.01 -11.13
CA VAL A 114 21.48 -9.16 -10.04
C VAL A 114 20.40 -8.97 -8.98
N PHE A 115 19.16 -8.77 -9.40
CA PHE A 115 18.03 -8.64 -8.48
C PHE A 115 17.82 -9.92 -7.66
N ARG A 116 17.84 -11.10 -8.28
CA ARG A 116 17.71 -12.39 -7.57
C ARG A 116 18.77 -12.55 -6.48
N SER A 117 20.03 -12.22 -6.80
CA SER A 117 21.12 -12.29 -5.84
C SER A 117 20.96 -11.26 -4.72
N ALA A 118 20.76 -9.98 -5.07
CA ALA A 118 20.63 -8.91 -4.10
C ALA A 118 19.42 -9.09 -3.16
N SER A 119 18.28 -9.53 -3.72
CA SER A 119 17.09 -9.79 -2.92
C SER A 119 17.24 -10.97 -1.98
N ALA A 120 17.90 -12.05 -2.42
CA ALA A 120 18.17 -13.19 -1.55
C ALA A 120 19.08 -12.81 -0.37
N ASP A 121 20.17 -12.08 -0.65
CA ASP A 121 21.13 -11.62 0.36
C ASP A 121 20.49 -10.69 1.41
N ILE A 122 19.64 -9.79 0.98
CA ILE A 122 18.95 -8.83 1.86
C ILE A 122 17.81 -9.51 2.62
N CYS A 123 16.94 -10.24 1.93
CA CYS A 123 15.77 -10.86 2.56
C CYS A 123 16.14 -11.94 3.60
N ALA A 124 17.26 -12.64 3.42
CA ALA A 124 17.78 -13.59 4.41
C ALA A 124 18.14 -12.96 5.77
N GLN A 125 18.20 -11.63 5.87
CA GLN A 125 18.45 -10.93 7.13
C GLN A 125 17.17 -10.58 7.90
N TYR A 126 16.00 -10.67 7.25
CA TYR A 126 14.70 -10.29 7.79
C TYR A 126 13.81 -11.50 8.06
N LEU A 127 12.94 -11.38 9.06
CA LEU A 127 11.92 -12.40 9.32
C LEU A 127 10.81 -12.32 8.26
N ALA A 128 10.18 -13.45 7.95
CA ALA A 128 9.11 -13.50 6.95
C ALA A 128 7.94 -12.57 7.29
N LYS A 129 7.59 -12.42 8.57
CA LYS A 129 6.57 -11.49 9.04
C LYS A 129 6.94 -10.03 8.78
N ASP A 130 8.21 -9.65 8.91
CA ASP A 130 8.70 -8.28 8.75
C ASP A 130 8.67 -7.86 7.28
N MET A 131 8.86 -8.81 6.35
CA MET A 131 8.69 -8.58 4.91
C MET A 131 7.25 -8.21 4.55
N HIS A 132 6.27 -8.79 5.28
CA HIS A 132 4.84 -8.54 5.03
C HIS A 132 4.34 -7.24 5.68
N SER A 133 4.98 -6.75 6.73
CA SER A 133 4.54 -5.63 7.56
C SER A 133 5.41 -4.37 7.44
N GLY A 134 5.68 -3.68 8.53
CA GLY A 134 6.27 -2.35 8.56
C GLY A 134 7.67 -2.17 7.99
N MET A 135 8.48 -3.23 7.85
CA MET A 135 9.87 -3.11 7.37
C MET A 135 10.02 -3.26 5.84
N ARG A 136 8.93 -3.41 5.12
CA ARG A 136 8.91 -3.57 3.67
C ARG A 136 9.66 -2.44 2.93
N SER A 137 9.42 -1.19 3.31
CA SER A 137 10.07 -0.03 2.70
C SER A 137 11.60 -0.02 2.89
N ASP A 138 12.07 -0.52 4.03
CA ASP A 138 13.51 -0.59 4.32
C ASP A 138 14.17 -1.71 3.50
N ILE A 139 13.49 -2.83 3.35
CA ILE A 139 13.93 -3.94 2.49
C ILE A 139 14.00 -3.49 1.02
N GLU A 140 12.97 -2.80 0.51
CA GLU A 140 12.93 -2.26 -0.85
C GLU A 140 14.13 -1.32 -1.10
N LYS A 141 14.41 -0.42 -0.16
CA LYS A 141 15.56 0.50 -0.22
C LYS A 141 16.90 -0.24 -0.16
N ALA A 142 17.04 -1.21 0.74
CA ALA A 142 18.27 -1.99 0.87
C ALA A 142 18.57 -2.76 -0.42
N ILE A 143 17.56 -3.39 -1.04
CA ILE A 143 17.70 -4.07 -2.33
C ILE A 143 18.07 -3.06 -3.43
N GLN A 144 17.41 -1.89 -3.49
CA GLN A 144 17.71 -0.84 -4.46
C GLN A 144 19.18 -0.39 -4.37
N VAL A 145 19.66 -0.13 -3.15
CA VAL A 145 21.07 0.28 -2.91
C VAL A 145 22.01 -0.81 -3.40
N ARG A 146 21.77 -2.06 -2.99
CA ARG A 146 22.62 -3.19 -3.38
C ARG A 146 22.67 -3.41 -4.89
N MET A 147 21.52 -3.28 -5.56
CA MET A 147 21.45 -3.35 -7.02
C MET A 147 22.22 -2.20 -7.69
N ASN A 148 22.06 -0.97 -7.16
CA ASN A 148 22.77 0.20 -7.72
C ASN A 148 24.30 0.08 -7.58
N GLU A 149 24.81 -0.52 -6.50
CA GLU A 149 26.25 -0.78 -6.36
C GLU A 149 26.81 -1.61 -7.53
N VAL A 150 26.04 -2.57 -8.02
CA VAL A 150 26.47 -3.47 -9.10
C VAL A 150 26.15 -2.91 -10.48
N LEU A 151 24.98 -2.30 -10.67
CA LEU A 151 24.44 -1.93 -11.99
C LEU A 151 24.76 -0.49 -12.41
N SER A 152 24.93 0.45 -11.48
CA SER A 152 25.22 1.85 -11.80
C SER A 152 26.61 2.03 -12.46
N PRO A 153 27.66 1.28 -12.09
CA PRO A 153 28.92 1.28 -12.85
C PRO A 153 28.75 0.84 -14.30
N GLN A 154 27.80 -0.07 -14.57
CA GLN A 154 27.51 -0.57 -15.92
C GLN A 154 26.59 0.36 -16.74
N GLY A 155 26.05 1.41 -16.11
CA GLY A 155 25.20 2.41 -16.78
C GLY A 155 23.70 2.16 -16.65
N ILE A 156 23.27 1.35 -15.69
CA ILE A 156 21.86 1.11 -15.35
C ILE A 156 21.62 1.64 -13.94
N ASP A 157 20.72 2.60 -13.81
CA ASP A 157 20.34 3.20 -12.53
C ASP A 157 18.97 2.64 -12.11
N ILE A 158 18.90 1.97 -10.96
CA ILE A 158 17.65 1.48 -10.38
C ILE A 158 16.96 2.64 -9.66
N THR A 159 15.80 3.02 -10.14
CA THR A 159 15.02 4.14 -9.60
C THR A 159 14.23 3.72 -8.37
N ALA A 160 13.60 2.54 -8.42
CA ALA A 160 12.85 1.98 -7.30
C ALA A 160 12.73 0.46 -7.43
N VAL A 161 12.59 -0.20 -6.30
CA VAL A 161 12.18 -1.60 -6.19
C VAL A 161 10.89 -1.60 -5.39
N LEU A 162 9.84 -2.20 -5.95
CA LEU A 162 8.50 -2.21 -5.39
C LEU A 162 8.03 -3.65 -5.20
N MET A 163 7.81 -4.05 -3.97
CA MET A 163 7.24 -5.36 -3.66
C MET A 163 5.72 -5.26 -3.76
N LYS A 164 5.08 -5.86 -4.75
CA LYS A 164 3.63 -5.74 -4.99
C LYS A 164 2.80 -6.66 -4.10
N SER A 165 3.17 -7.93 -4.06
CA SER A 165 2.46 -8.97 -3.33
C SER A 165 3.45 -9.85 -2.59
N ILE A 166 3.13 -10.20 -1.36
CA ILE A 166 3.94 -11.08 -0.51
C ILE A 166 3.04 -12.20 -0.03
N GLN A 167 3.37 -13.41 -0.43
CA GLN A 167 2.64 -14.62 -0.03
C GLN A 167 3.49 -15.40 0.97
N LEU A 168 3.00 -15.44 2.21
CA LEU A 168 3.61 -16.21 3.26
C LEU A 168 3.27 -17.70 3.10
N PRO A 169 4.14 -18.63 3.56
CA PRO A 169 3.78 -20.05 3.66
C PRO A 169 2.52 -20.24 4.51
N VAL A 170 1.66 -21.17 4.10
CA VAL A 170 0.32 -21.37 4.71
C VAL A 170 0.39 -21.58 6.22
N GLY A 171 1.37 -22.38 6.69
CA GLY A 171 1.55 -22.63 8.13
C GLY A 171 1.91 -21.38 8.93
N LEU A 172 2.72 -20.48 8.38
CA LEU A 172 3.08 -19.22 9.02
C LEU A 172 1.91 -18.22 8.99
N ALA A 173 1.22 -18.13 7.86
CA ALA A 173 0.06 -17.27 7.70
C ALA A 173 -1.02 -17.61 8.74
N SER A 174 -1.38 -18.90 8.88
CA SER A 174 -2.37 -19.34 9.86
C SER A 174 -1.94 -19.08 11.31
N SER A 175 -0.65 -19.26 11.64
CA SER A 175 -0.14 -18.97 12.98
C SER A 175 -0.19 -17.48 13.32
N ILE A 176 0.09 -16.61 12.36
CA ILE A 176 -0.03 -15.15 12.51
C ILE A 176 -1.48 -14.76 12.69
N GLU A 177 -2.40 -15.32 11.88
CA GLU A 177 -3.83 -15.06 11.98
C GLU A 177 -4.38 -15.48 13.37
N GLN A 178 -4.04 -16.68 13.84
CA GLN A 178 -4.44 -17.16 15.17
C GLN A 178 -3.92 -16.25 16.28
N LYS A 179 -2.65 -15.81 16.19
CA LYS A 179 -2.07 -14.89 17.16
C LYS A 179 -2.79 -13.54 17.15
N LEU A 180 -3.03 -12.96 15.98
CA LEU A 180 -3.75 -11.70 15.84
C LEU A 180 -5.18 -11.82 16.37
N GLN A 181 -5.86 -12.94 16.09
CA GLN A 181 -7.21 -13.19 16.59
C GLN A 181 -7.22 -13.27 18.13
N ALA A 182 -6.26 -13.96 18.73
CA ALA A 182 -6.13 -14.03 20.19
C ALA A 182 -5.83 -12.65 20.81
N GLU A 183 -4.96 -11.86 20.19
CA GLU A 183 -4.66 -10.48 20.63
C GLU A 183 -5.90 -9.57 20.53
N GLN A 184 -6.67 -9.66 19.45
CA GLN A 184 -7.91 -8.91 19.27
C GLN A 184 -8.97 -9.31 20.30
N GLU A 185 -9.10 -10.59 20.58
CA GLU A 185 -10.05 -11.08 21.60
C GLU A 185 -9.64 -10.64 23.02
N ALA A 186 -8.34 -10.65 23.32
CA ALA A 186 -7.85 -10.13 24.59
C ALA A 186 -8.12 -8.63 24.76
N MET A 187 -7.87 -7.82 23.71
CA MET A 187 -8.18 -6.39 23.73
C MET A 187 -9.70 -6.13 23.85
N ARG A 188 -10.51 -6.94 23.15
CA ARG A 188 -11.98 -6.86 23.27
C ARG A 188 -12.44 -7.16 24.70
N MET A 189 -11.89 -8.19 25.32
CA MET A 189 -12.22 -8.57 26.69
C MET A 189 -11.81 -7.50 27.70
N GLU A 190 -10.63 -6.88 27.52
CA GLU A 190 -10.19 -5.76 28.34
C GLU A 190 -11.16 -4.57 28.26
N PHE A 191 -11.60 -4.25 27.02
CA PHE A 191 -12.58 -3.18 26.80
C PHE A 191 -13.94 -3.50 27.46
N VAL A 192 -14.42 -4.74 27.35
CA VAL A 192 -15.66 -5.20 28.00
C VAL A 192 -15.55 -5.06 29.53
N LEU A 193 -14.45 -5.55 30.12
CA LEU A 193 -14.23 -5.42 31.57
C LEU A 193 -14.21 -3.96 32.03
N LYS A 194 -13.59 -3.07 31.25
CA LYS A 194 -13.57 -1.64 31.54
C LYS A 194 -14.98 -1.03 31.45
N SER A 195 -15.75 -1.41 30.43
CA SER A 195 -17.14 -0.97 30.24
C SER A 195 -18.02 -1.43 31.40
N GLU A 196 -17.94 -2.70 31.81
CA GLU A 196 -18.69 -3.26 32.94
C GLU A 196 -18.34 -2.57 34.26
N LYS A 197 -17.08 -2.28 34.52
CA LYS A 197 -16.65 -1.51 35.69
C LYS A 197 -17.29 -0.12 35.74
N LEU A 198 -17.23 0.60 34.61
CA LEU A 198 -17.83 1.93 34.50
C LEU A 198 -19.36 1.88 34.69
N GLU A 199 -20.00 0.83 34.16
CA GLU A 199 -21.45 0.63 34.35
C GLU A 199 -21.80 0.32 35.80
N ALA A 200 -21.00 -0.49 36.47
CA ALA A 200 -21.17 -0.78 37.89
C ALA A 200 -21.00 0.51 38.76
N GLU A 201 -19.97 1.31 38.48
CA GLU A 201 -19.77 2.60 39.13
C GLU A 201 -20.93 3.56 38.88
N ARG A 202 -21.43 3.65 37.66
CA ARG A 202 -22.60 4.45 37.30
C ARG A 202 -23.84 4.01 38.10
N LYS A 203 -24.08 2.70 38.20
CA LYS A 203 -25.22 2.16 38.98
C LYS A 203 -25.10 2.48 40.47
N ILE A 204 -23.87 2.42 41.05
CA ILE A 204 -23.62 2.79 42.43
C ILE A 204 -23.88 4.30 42.65
N ILE A 205 -23.36 5.16 41.76
CA ILE A 205 -23.59 6.59 41.86
C ILE A 205 -25.09 6.92 41.73
N GLN A 206 -25.79 6.29 40.84
CA GLN A 206 -27.22 6.45 40.65
C GLN A 206 -28.01 5.97 41.90
N ALA A 207 -27.66 4.82 42.49
CA ALA A 207 -28.29 4.32 43.68
C ALA A 207 -28.04 5.23 44.91
N ASN A 208 -26.82 5.76 45.05
CA ASN A 208 -26.49 6.73 46.08
C ASN A 208 -27.27 8.04 45.89
N GLY A 209 -27.34 8.57 44.67
CA GLY A 209 -28.12 9.75 44.34
C GLY A 209 -29.63 9.59 44.64
N ASN A 210 -30.18 8.40 44.30
CA ASN A 210 -31.57 8.06 44.63
C ASN A 210 -31.79 8.02 46.15
N ARG A 211 -30.87 7.36 46.91
CA ARG A 211 -30.93 7.32 48.36
C ARG A 211 -30.89 8.70 48.98
N ASP A 212 -29.95 9.54 48.53
CA ASP A 212 -29.77 10.88 49.07
C ASP A 212 -30.98 11.79 48.69
N ALA A 213 -31.54 11.64 47.50
CA ALA A 213 -32.77 12.31 47.12
C ALA A 213 -33.98 11.90 47.98
N GLN A 214 -34.13 10.56 48.23
CA GLN A 214 -35.17 10.06 49.10
C GLN A 214 -35.02 10.55 50.56
N LYS A 215 -33.78 10.65 51.07
CA LYS A 215 -33.52 11.19 52.39
C LYS A 215 -33.90 12.64 52.49
N ILE A 216 -33.56 13.47 51.52
CA ILE A 216 -33.95 14.90 51.48
C ILE A 216 -35.48 15.04 51.41
N LEU A 217 -36.15 14.20 50.61
CA LEU A 217 -37.60 14.20 50.52
C LEU A 217 -38.25 13.76 51.88
N ALA A 218 -37.68 12.72 52.53
CA ALA A 218 -38.18 12.24 53.82
C ALA A 218 -38.01 13.31 54.95
N GLU A 219 -36.88 14.01 54.95
CA GLU A 219 -36.63 15.10 55.91
C GLU A 219 -37.58 16.30 55.65
N GLY A 220 -38.03 16.54 54.42
CA GLY A 220 -38.99 17.58 54.06
C GLY A 220 -40.48 17.17 54.25
N LEU A 221 -40.77 15.87 54.37
CA LEU A 221 -42.15 15.37 54.51
C LEU A 221 -42.59 15.35 55.98
N THR A 222 -43.15 16.45 56.45
CA THR A 222 -43.84 16.48 57.72
C THR A 222 -45.30 16.01 57.56
N ASP A 223 -45.90 15.50 58.68
CA ASP A 223 -47.30 15.04 58.66
C ASP A 223 -48.29 16.04 58.06
N ASN A 224 -48.00 17.35 58.27
CA ASN A 224 -48.84 18.40 57.68
C ASN A 224 -48.71 18.52 56.17
N ILE A 225 -47.50 18.30 55.63
CA ILE A 225 -47.26 18.30 54.18
C ILE A 225 -47.89 17.05 53.53
N LEU A 226 -47.81 15.88 54.17
CA LEU A 226 -48.46 14.68 53.70
C LEU A 226 -49.98 14.83 53.62
N LYS A 227 -50.60 15.44 54.69
CA LYS A 227 -52.03 15.77 54.68
C LYS A 227 -52.41 16.75 53.58
N LEU A 228 -51.59 17.81 53.39
CA LEU A 228 -51.84 18.77 52.28
C LEU A 228 -51.78 18.10 50.92
N ARG A 229 -50.74 17.27 50.67
CA ARG A 229 -50.62 16.55 49.41
C ARG A 229 -51.75 15.52 49.18
N SER A 230 -52.23 14.85 50.21
CA SER A 230 -53.38 13.96 50.10
C SER A 230 -54.66 14.74 49.73
N ILE A 231 -54.88 15.94 50.35
CA ILE A 231 -56.02 16.79 50.01
C ILE A 231 -55.92 17.33 48.55
N GLU A 232 -54.73 17.75 48.11
CA GLU A 232 -54.51 18.14 46.71
C GLU A 232 -54.80 16.98 45.72
N ALA A 233 -54.32 15.78 45.99
CA ALA A 233 -54.57 14.58 45.17
C ALA A 233 -56.08 14.22 45.13
N PHE A 234 -56.76 14.28 46.26
CA PHE A 234 -58.23 14.10 46.29
C PHE A 234 -59.00 15.18 45.54
N THR A 235 -58.51 16.41 45.56
CA THR A 235 -59.09 17.53 44.82
C THR A 235 -58.93 17.36 43.30
N GLU A 236 -57.78 16.82 42.90
CA GLU A 236 -57.48 16.53 41.47
C GLU A 236 -58.29 15.29 40.99
N LEU A 237 -58.41 14.27 41.83
CA LEU A 237 -59.30 13.11 41.52
C LEU A 237 -60.76 13.54 41.37
N ALA A 238 -61.27 14.44 42.23
CA ALA A 238 -62.64 14.96 42.18
C ALA A 238 -62.94 15.75 40.90
N LYS A 239 -61.91 16.31 40.25
CA LYS A 239 -62.03 17.04 38.96
C LYS A 239 -62.03 16.12 37.76
N SER A 240 -61.66 14.84 37.92
CA SER A 240 -61.61 13.89 36.82
C SER A 240 -63.00 13.40 36.44
N PRO A 241 -63.38 13.47 35.15
CA PRO A 241 -64.73 13.01 34.71
C PRO A 241 -64.94 11.48 34.87
N ASN A 242 -63.87 10.74 35.12
CA ASN A 242 -63.90 9.29 35.33
C ASN A 242 -63.53 8.89 36.77
N ALA A 243 -63.85 9.72 37.75
CA ALA A 243 -63.50 9.48 39.13
C ALA A 243 -64.28 8.23 39.67
N LYS A 244 -63.53 7.21 40.03
CA LYS A 244 -64.06 6.08 40.83
C LYS A 244 -64.00 6.47 42.30
N VAL A 245 -65.05 6.09 43.06
CA VAL A 245 -65.09 6.36 44.50
C VAL A 245 -64.09 5.47 45.20
N VAL A 246 -63.06 6.07 45.79
CA VAL A 246 -62.04 5.34 46.58
C VAL A 246 -62.39 5.58 48.04
N ILE A 247 -62.81 4.52 48.73
CA ILE A 247 -62.97 4.55 50.19
C ILE A 247 -61.68 4.02 50.80
N THR A 248 -60.99 4.85 51.55
CA THR A 248 -59.69 4.50 52.18
C THR A 248 -59.71 4.98 53.65
N ASP A 249 -59.11 4.21 54.53
CA ASP A 249 -58.86 4.54 55.94
C ASP A 249 -57.66 5.53 56.09
N GLY A 250 -57.10 6.07 54.98
CA GLY A 250 -55.98 6.98 54.94
C GLY A 250 -54.61 6.29 54.99
N LYS A 251 -54.54 4.95 55.02
CA LYS A 251 -53.26 4.22 55.08
C LYS A 251 -52.83 3.59 53.74
N THR A 252 -53.78 3.13 52.95
CA THR A 252 -53.45 2.56 51.63
C THR A 252 -54.55 2.82 50.61
N PRO A 253 -54.25 3.33 49.43
CA PRO A 253 -55.21 3.44 48.33
C PRO A 253 -55.47 2.05 47.69
N TYR A 254 -56.73 1.66 47.61
CA TYR A 254 -57.13 0.46 46.85
C TYR A 254 -57.73 0.89 45.51
N LEU A 255 -57.22 0.34 44.41
CA LEU A 255 -57.84 0.44 43.10
C LEU A 255 -58.81 -0.74 42.98
N ILE A 256 -60.08 -0.44 42.78
CA ILE A 256 -61.11 -1.44 42.44
C ILE A 256 -61.16 -1.50 40.91
N GLU A 257 -60.69 -2.57 40.36
CA GLU A 257 -60.89 -2.93 38.96
C GLU A 257 -62.26 -3.63 38.81
N ASP A 258 -63.05 -3.16 37.83
CA ASP A 258 -64.26 -3.91 37.35
C ASP A 258 -63.85 -5.01 36.41
#